data_afbbfbe861e3a490f4efc92e94fba5c2
#
_entry.id   afbbfbe861e3a490f4efc92e94fba5c2
#
_cell.length_a   1.000
_cell.length_b   1.000
_cell.length_c   1.000
_cell.angle_alpha   90.00
_cell.angle_beta   90.00
_cell.angle_gamma   90.00
#
_symmetry.space_group_name_H-M   'P 1'
#
loop_
_entity.id
_entity.type
_entity.pdbx_description
1 polymer ?
#
loop_
_entity_poly.entity_id
_entity_poly.type
_entity_poly.pdbx_seq_one_letter_code
_entity_poly.pdbx_strand_id
1 'polypeptide(L)'
;MKEHLVFNCVKRVSLLKTEKIYDRTDVFDGWLSLLQAGTTDWSLGARALDHCAPARGGRSRAPAAALAPTMFASTRFAIVTAVLALAAVGVHAANVTGDVTATIGDITLGDVVAQLTKAEALVHAKMTSGWSWVLDNFSHFFIAGPLTFVFHEVVYFSAWMPWLLMDQFEFFKRWKIQPDKKADGALVLKCLKRLLISHVCIQLPMQLLFHWVAQFLGFSMALPLPPVRDLAWQLPTFFAIEDFYFYWVHRALHHKSVYKHVHKIHHEHTHPFGIAAEYAHPIETFFLGIGTLLGPLFFAKHMVTLWAWLTVRLFETVEDHAGYDLPFNPTNLIPFWGGAVHHDFHHKTFAGPYASIFTWCDWAFGTDKAFRAHQSKLRGGKEGAYPAQFRGAPNAEALERTRAKAKAA
;
A
#
# COMPACT_ATOMS: atom_id res chain seq x y z
N MET A 1 16.83 20.75 -19.56
CA MET A 1 17.79 20.10 -18.63
C MET A 1 17.14 19.05 -17.71
N LYS A 2 15.81 18.89 -17.72
CA LYS A 2 15.07 17.86 -16.92
C LYS A 2 14.87 16.52 -17.64
N GLU A 3 14.90 16.48 -18.95
CA GLU A 3 14.68 15.25 -19.73
C GLU A 3 15.91 14.31 -19.81
N HIS A 4 17.11 14.82 -19.60
CA HIS A 4 18.34 14.04 -19.71
C HIS A 4 18.66 13.14 -18.49
N LEU A 5 18.05 13.38 -17.32
CA LEU A 5 18.33 12.59 -16.11
C LEU A 5 17.58 11.25 -16.11
N VAL A 6 16.35 11.23 -16.62
CA VAL A 6 15.54 10.00 -16.72
C VAL A 6 16.09 9.07 -17.81
N PHE A 7 16.55 9.63 -18.92
CA PHE A 7 17.08 8.86 -20.04
C PHE A 7 18.43 8.16 -19.75
N ASN A 8 19.25 8.75 -18.90
CA ASN A 8 20.54 8.17 -18.52
C ASN A 8 20.43 7.06 -17.47
N CYS A 9 19.36 7.04 -16.68
CA CYS A 9 19.08 5.95 -15.73
C CYS A 9 18.70 4.65 -16.48
N VAL A 10 17.92 4.75 -17.55
CA VAL A 10 17.48 3.63 -18.39
C VAL A 10 18.65 3.04 -19.20
N LYS A 11 19.58 3.85 -19.67
CA LYS A 11 20.75 3.38 -20.46
C LYS A 11 21.82 2.61 -19.65
N ARG A 12 21.90 2.82 -18.33
CA ARG A 12 22.87 2.11 -17.47
C ARG A 12 22.44 0.69 -17.08
N VAL A 13 21.17 0.34 -17.23
CA VAL A 13 20.65 -1.01 -17.01
C VAL A 13 21.03 -1.97 -18.16
N SER A 14 21.37 -1.44 -19.32
CA SER A 14 21.71 -2.21 -20.53
C SER A 14 23.14 -2.79 -20.58
N LEU A 15 24.01 -2.55 -19.60
CA LEU A 15 25.46 -2.90 -19.66
C LEU A 15 25.88 -4.04 -18.72
N LEU A 16 24.98 -4.74 -18.05
CA LEU A 16 25.28 -5.93 -17.28
C LEU A 16 24.78 -7.19 -18.01
N LYS A 17 25.46 -7.52 -19.13
CA LYS A 17 25.34 -8.83 -19.79
C LYS A 17 26.35 -9.76 -19.15
N THR A 18 25.87 -10.79 -18.44
CA THR A 18 26.33 -12.19 -18.56
C THR A 18 25.38 -13.11 -17.79
N GLU A 19 25.04 -14.21 -18.47
CA GLU A 19 24.24 -15.36 -18.08
C GLU A 19 22.71 -15.29 -18.30
N LYS A 20 22.30 -16.18 -19.21
CA LYS A 20 20.95 -16.49 -19.69
C LYS A 20 19.81 -16.19 -18.70
N ILE A 21 19.32 -14.97 -18.74
CA ILE A 21 18.03 -14.58 -18.17
C ILE A 21 17.18 -14.10 -19.34
N TYR A 22 16.01 -14.70 -19.49
CA TYR A 22 14.98 -14.30 -20.46
C TYR A 22 14.84 -12.78 -20.51
N ASP A 23 15.04 -12.21 -21.69
CA ASP A 23 14.92 -10.78 -21.95
C ASP A 23 13.47 -10.34 -21.75
N ARG A 24 13.19 -9.61 -20.66
CA ARG A 24 11.86 -9.10 -20.31
C ARG A 24 11.68 -7.63 -20.71
N THR A 25 12.61 -7.06 -21.45
CA THR A 25 12.50 -5.71 -22.02
C THR A 25 11.38 -5.64 -23.04
N ASP A 26 11.14 -6.72 -23.80
CA ASP A 26 10.09 -6.79 -24.81
C ASP A 26 8.66 -6.57 -24.29
N VAL A 27 8.39 -6.98 -23.04
CA VAL A 27 7.06 -6.80 -22.42
C VAL A 27 6.85 -5.37 -21.98
N PHE A 28 7.88 -4.72 -21.44
CA PHE A 28 7.80 -3.34 -20.98
C PHE A 28 7.74 -2.35 -22.15
N ASP A 29 8.53 -2.60 -23.19
CA ASP A 29 8.54 -1.79 -24.42
C ASP A 29 7.21 -1.97 -25.19
N GLY A 30 6.61 -3.15 -25.17
CA GLY A 30 5.27 -3.41 -25.70
C GLY A 30 4.19 -2.60 -24.95
N TRP A 31 4.28 -2.50 -23.63
CA TRP A 31 3.37 -1.69 -22.82
C TRP A 31 3.54 -0.19 -23.04
N LEU A 32 4.76 0.30 -23.16
CA LEU A 32 5.04 1.72 -23.45
C LEU A 32 4.53 2.11 -24.84
N SER A 33 4.67 1.24 -25.82
CA SER A 33 4.18 1.45 -27.19
C SER A 33 2.66 1.47 -27.25
N LEU A 34 1.97 0.66 -26.44
CA LEU A 34 0.50 0.66 -26.31
C LEU A 34 -0.04 1.94 -25.67
N LEU A 35 0.68 2.45 -24.66
CA LEU A 35 0.33 3.72 -24.00
C LEU A 35 0.55 4.94 -24.88
N GLN A 36 1.56 4.89 -25.78
CA GLN A 36 1.85 5.98 -26.72
C GLN A 36 0.95 5.97 -27.95
N ALA A 37 0.44 4.82 -28.36
CA ALA A 37 -0.36 4.67 -29.58
C ALA A 37 -1.84 5.08 -29.44
N GLY A 38 -2.33 5.27 -28.22
CA GLY A 38 -3.74 5.70 -27.97
C GLY A 38 -4.80 4.76 -28.56
N THR A 39 -4.46 3.49 -28.88
CA THR A 39 -5.37 2.56 -29.53
C THR A 39 -5.99 1.59 -28.53
N THR A 40 -7.31 1.43 -28.62
CA THR A 40 -8.13 0.50 -27.79
C THR A 40 -8.16 -0.92 -28.34
N ASP A 41 -7.25 -1.32 -29.22
CA ASP A 41 -7.25 -2.67 -29.81
C ASP A 41 -6.44 -3.67 -28.95
N TRP A 42 -7.16 -4.36 -28.09
CA TRP A 42 -6.64 -5.41 -27.19
C TRP A 42 -6.27 -6.72 -27.93
N SER A 43 -6.56 -6.84 -29.22
CA SER A 43 -6.29 -8.06 -30.02
C SER A 43 -4.80 -8.23 -30.33
N LEU A 44 -4.01 -7.17 -30.28
CA LEU A 44 -2.55 -7.20 -30.52
C LEU A 44 -1.77 -7.76 -29.33
N GLY A 45 -2.24 -7.54 -28.09
CA GLY A 45 -1.61 -8.08 -26.89
C GLY A 45 -1.74 -9.61 -26.76
N ALA A 46 -2.82 -10.19 -27.25
CA ALA A 46 -3.05 -11.63 -27.23
C ALA A 46 -2.14 -12.38 -28.21
N ARG A 47 -1.80 -11.80 -29.36
CA ARG A 47 -0.94 -12.43 -30.38
C ARG A 47 0.55 -12.40 -30.03
N ALA A 48 0.99 -11.47 -29.18
CA ALA A 48 2.39 -11.42 -28.71
C ALA A 48 2.68 -12.53 -27.69
N LEU A 49 1.67 -13.10 -27.02
CA LEU A 49 1.83 -14.19 -26.06
C LEU A 49 1.88 -15.58 -26.70
N ASP A 50 1.39 -15.74 -27.93
CA ASP A 50 1.37 -17.04 -28.64
C ASP A 50 2.73 -17.43 -29.23
N HIS A 51 3.69 -16.52 -29.32
CA HIS A 51 5.03 -16.79 -29.85
C HIS A 51 6.06 -17.28 -28.83
N CYS A 52 5.68 -17.42 -27.56
CA CYS A 52 6.53 -17.88 -26.45
C CYS A 52 6.22 -19.31 -25.99
N ALA A 53 5.79 -20.22 -26.86
CA ALA A 53 5.59 -21.61 -26.50
C ALA A 53 6.89 -22.41 -26.65
N PRO A 54 7.39 -23.10 -25.61
CA PRO A 54 8.55 -23.98 -25.73
C PRO A 54 8.20 -25.28 -26.49
N ALA A 55 9.15 -25.77 -27.28
CA ALA A 55 9.06 -26.97 -28.10
C ALA A 55 8.72 -28.23 -27.27
N ARG A 56 8.00 -29.11 -27.91
CA ARG A 56 7.38 -30.34 -27.41
C ARG A 56 8.34 -31.32 -26.74
N GLY A 57 7.95 -31.83 -25.58
CA GLY A 57 8.50 -33.02 -24.95
C GLY A 57 7.64 -33.52 -23.83
N GLY A 58 6.89 -34.64 -24.00
CA GLY A 58 6.40 -35.48 -22.92
C GLY A 58 4.98 -35.22 -22.42
N ARG A 59 4.03 -36.09 -22.82
CA ARG A 59 2.64 -36.16 -22.34
C ARG A 59 2.56 -36.59 -20.88
N SER A 60 1.88 -35.79 -20.05
CA SER A 60 1.05 -36.31 -18.96
C SER A 60 -0.18 -35.40 -18.83
N ARG A 61 -1.36 -36.03 -18.96
CA ARG A 61 -2.67 -35.37 -18.79
C ARG A 61 -2.87 -35.07 -17.30
N ALA A 62 -2.89 -33.80 -16.92
CA ALA A 62 -3.42 -33.36 -15.62
C ALA A 62 -4.95 -33.18 -15.74
N PRO A 63 -5.73 -33.52 -14.70
CA PRO A 63 -7.20 -33.45 -14.75
C PRO A 63 -7.68 -32.01 -14.78
N ALA A 64 -8.65 -31.74 -15.68
CA ALA A 64 -9.24 -30.42 -15.96
C ALA A 64 -10.00 -29.75 -14.78
N ALA A 65 -10.07 -30.38 -13.63
CA ALA A 65 -10.85 -29.89 -12.48
C ALA A 65 -10.13 -28.84 -11.60
N ALA A 66 -8.81 -28.60 -11.78
CA ALA A 66 -8.04 -27.69 -10.94
C ALA A 66 -7.94 -26.24 -11.45
N LEU A 67 -8.48 -25.93 -12.65
CA LEU A 67 -8.37 -24.61 -13.29
C LEU A 67 -9.56 -23.68 -13.02
N ALA A 68 -10.69 -24.20 -12.56
CA ALA A 68 -11.91 -23.41 -12.41
C ALA A 68 -11.88 -22.33 -11.29
N PRO A 69 -11.30 -22.53 -10.10
CA PRO A 69 -11.32 -21.50 -9.05
C PRO A 69 -10.43 -20.29 -9.33
N THR A 70 -9.35 -20.47 -10.10
CA THR A 70 -8.36 -19.42 -10.38
C THR A 70 -8.83 -18.46 -11.49
N MET A 71 -9.57 -18.95 -12.46
CA MET A 71 -10.17 -18.10 -13.50
C MET A 71 -11.28 -17.19 -12.94
N PHE A 72 -12.11 -17.70 -12.02
CA PHE A 72 -13.19 -16.89 -11.42
C PHE A 72 -12.68 -15.77 -10.50
N ALA A 73 -11.59 -15.97 -9.77
CA ALA A 73 -11.00 -14.93 -8.94
C ALA A 73 -10.36 -13.82 -9.78
N SER A 74 -9.62 -14.18 -10.83
CA SER A 74 -9.00 -13.21 -11.75
C SER A 74 -10.04 -12.43 -12.56
N THR A 75 -11.14 -13.06 -12.97
CA THR A 75 -12.20 -12.42 -13.73
C THR A 75 -13.00 -11.43 -12.86
N ARG A 76 -13.31 -11.77 -11.60
CA ARG A 76 -13.98 -10.85 -10.66
C ARG A 76 -13.09 -9.64 -10.33
N PHE A 77 -11.80 -9.85 -10.15
CA PHE A 77 -10.83 -8.76 -9.95
C PHE A 77 -10.75 -7.85 -11.17
N ALA A 78 -10.62 -8.41 -12.37
CA ALA A 78 -10.60 -7.63 -13.60
C ALA A 78 -11.90 -6.84 -13.79
N ILE A 79 -13.06 -7.41 -13.45
CA ILE A 79 -14.34 -6.71 -13.52
C ILE A 79 -14.42 -5.58 -12.49
N VAL A 80 -14.03 -5.79 -11.23
CA VAL A 80 -14.06 -4.74 -10.19
C VAL A 80 -13.08 -3.62 -10.52
N THR A 81 -11.86 -3.96 -10.94
CA THR A 81 -10.85 -2.96 -11.34
C THR A 81 -11.26 -2.22 -12.60
N ALA A 82 -11.85 -2.91 -13.59
CA ALA A 82 -12.40 -2.30 -14.78
C ALA A 82 -13.61 -1.41 -14.46
N VAL A 83 -14.50 -1.83 -13.56
CA VAL A 83 -15.66 -1.02 -13.12
C VAL A 83 -15.19 0.21 -12.35
N LEU A 84 -14.21 0.10 -11.46
CA LEU A 84 -13.64 1.24 -10.74
C LEU A 84 -12.85 2.17 -11.67
N ALA A 85 -12.07 1.63 -12.61
CA ALA A 85 -11.36 2.40 -13.62
C ALA A 85 -12.33 3.04 -14.63
N LEU A 86 -13.36 2.32 -15.06
CA LEU A 86 -14.40 2.84 -15.93
C LEU A 86 -15.30 3.86 -15.22
N ALA A 87 -15.56 3.70 -13.92
CA ALA A 87 -16.25 4.70 -13.13
C ALA A 87 -15.40 5.99 -13.00
N ALA A 88 -14.10 5.87 -12.74
CA ALA A 88 -13.19 7.02 -12.68
C ALA A 88 -13.02 7.70 -14.06
N VAL A 89 -12.86 6.91 -15.12
CA VAL A 89 -12.79 7.40 -16.51
C VAL A 89 -14.15 7.88 -17.00
N GLY A 90 -15.24 7.21 -16.63
CA GLY A 90 -16.60 7.58 -17.01
C GLY A 90 -17.06 8.90 -16.40
N VAL A 91 -16.69 9.18 -15.13
CA VAL A 91 -16.92 10.50 -14.49
C VAL A 91 -16.13 11.60 -15.21
N HIS A 92 -14.93 11.29 -15.72
CA HIS A 92 -14.15 12.25 -16.50
C HIS A 92 -14.68 12.39 -17.94
N ALA A 93 -15.13 11.30 -18.58
CA ALA A 93 -15.65 11.27 -19.94
C ALA A 93 -17.11 11.80 -20.04
N ALA A 94 -17.95 11.59 -19.03
CA ALA A 94 -19.32 12.11 -19.00
C ALA A 94 -19.36 13.66 -18.98
N ASN A 95 -18.30 14.30 -18.54
CA ASN A 95 -18.12 15.74 -18.71
C ASN A 95 -17.70 16.15 -20.14
N VAL A 96 -17.37 15.18 -21.01
CA VAL A 96 -16.84 15.42 -22.37
C VAL A 96 -17.73 14.87 -23.47
N THR A 97 -18.50 13.78 -23.24
CA THR A 97 -19.37 13.17 -24.28
C THR A 97 -20.62 12.55 -23.66
N GLY A 98 -21.77 13.11 -23.95
CA GLY A 98 -23.06 12.81 -23.31
C GLY A 98 -23.75 11.48 -23.63
N ASP A 99 -23.03 10.39 -23.99
CA ASP A 99 -23.71 9.13 -24.33
C ASP A 99 -22.89 7.90 -23.94
N VAL A 100 -23.31 7.23 -22.85
CA VAL A 100 -22.72 5.94 -22.44
C VAL A 100 -23.85 4.91 -22.24
N THR A 101 -23.98 4.00 -23.18
CA THR A 101 -25.08 3.01 -23.25
C THR A 101 -24.70 1.57 -22.86
N ALA A 102 -23.79 1.38 -21.93
CA ALA A 102 -23.52 0.03 -21.38
C ALA A 102 -24.47 -0.29 -20.23
N THR A 103 -25.18 -1.42 -20.30
CA THR A 103 -26.15 -1.87 -19.29
C THR A 103 -25.71 -3.15 -18.60
N ILE A 104 -25.92 -3.25 -17.27
CA ILE A 104 -25.85 -4.48 -16.49
C ILE A 104 -27.21 -4.69 -15.85
N GLY A 105 -28.02 -5.55 -16.46
CA GLY A 105 -29.44 -5.67 -16.14
C GLY A 105 -30.19 -4.38 -16.53
N ASP A 106 -31.08 -3.90 -15.66
CA ASP A 106 -31.84 -2.66 -15.85
C ASP A 106 -31.08 -1.38 -15.47
N ILE A 107 -29.85 -1.49 -15.00
CA ILE A 107 -29.01 -0.35 -14.56
C ILE A 107 -28.10 0.05 -15.71
N THR A 108 -28.20 1.28 -16.17
CA THR A 108 -27.28 1.83 -17.16
C THR A 108 -26.01 2.35 -16.50
N LEU A 109 -24.88 2.37 -17.23
CA LEU A 109 -23.67 3.03 -16.76
C LEU A 109 -23.92 4.52 -16.44
N GLY A 110 -24.84 5.16 -17.19
CA GLY A 110 -25.30 6.52 -16.92
C GLY A 110 -25.94 6.67 -15.54
N ASP A 111 -26.76 5.71 -15.10
CA ASP A 111 -27.38 5.72 -13.77
C ASP A 111 -26.33 5.60 -12.67
N VAL A 112 -25.35 4.72 -12.85
CA VAL A 112 -24.23 4.55 -11.89
C VAL A 112 -23.42 5.85 -11.79
N VAL A 113 -23.07 6.45 -12.92
CA VAL A 113 -22.34 7.74 -12.96
C VAL A 113 -23.15 8.84 -12.29
N ALA A 114 -24.44 8.95 -12.57
CA ALA A 114 -25.34 9.94 -11.96
C ALA A 114 -25.43 9.77 -10.42
N GLN A 115 -25.55 8.53 -9.93
CA GLN A 115 -25.55 8.24 -8.50
C GLN A 115 -24.22 8.58 -7.83
N LEU A 116 -23.10 8.24 -8.46
CA LEU A 116 -21.75 8.57 -7.95
C LEU A 116 -21.53 10.08 -7.91
N THR A 117 -21.95 10.81 -8.96
CA THR A 117 -21.86 12.27 -9.01
C THR A 117 -22.71 12.92 -7.91
N LYS A 118 -23.92 12.42 -7.69
CA LYS A 118 -24.80 12.91 -6.62
C LYS A 118 -24.20 12.63 -5.23
N ALA A 119 -23.65 11.44 -5.03
CA ALA A 119 -22.97 11.08 -3.79
C ALA A 119 -21.74 11.96 -3.54
N GLU A 120 -20.91 12.18 -4.58
CA GLU A 120 -19.75 13.08 -4.50
C GLU A 120 -20.18 14.51 -4.10
N ALA A 121 -21.21 15.05 -4.76
CA ALA A 121 -21.71 16.39 -4.47
C ALA A 121 -22.19 16.53 -3.02
N LEU A 122 -22.89 15.50 -2.49
CA LEU A 122 -23.34 15.49 -1.10
C LEU A 122 -22.18 15.43 -0.11
N VAL A 123 -21.20 14.56 -0.37
CA VAL A 123 -20.01 14.43 0.46
C VAL A 123 -19.22 15.74 0.42
N HIS A 124 -18.97 16.30 -0.76
CA HIS A 124 -18.25 17.55 -0.95
C HIS A 124 -18.93 18.72 -0.22
N ALA A 125 -20.27 18.83 -0.31
CA ALA A 125 -21.02 19.87 0.38
C ALA A 125 -20.89 19.76 1.91
N LYS A 126 -20.99 18.54 2.47
CA LYS A 126 -20.81 18.30 3.92
C LYS A 126 -19.38 18.59 4.36
N MET A 127 -18.38 18.17 3.58
CA MET A 127 -16.99 18.48 3.88
C MET A 127 -16.73 19.98 3.84
N THR A 128 -17.27 20.69 2.83
CA THR A 128 -17.15 22.16 2.71
C THR A 128 -17.76 22.87 3.91
N SER A 129 -18.97 22.46 4.33
CA SER A 129 -19.63 23.03 5.52
C SER A 129 -18.81 22.77 6.79
N GLY A 130 -18.33 21.55 7.00
CA GLY A 130 -17.49 21.20 8.15
C GLY A 130 -16.16 21.95 8.14
N TRP A 131 -15.53 22.09 6.95
CA TRP A 131 -14.28 22.82 6.83
C TRP A 131 -14.45 24.33 7.01
N SER A 132 -15.55 24.92 6.52
CA SER A 132 -15.89 26.33 6.79
C SER A 132 -15.99 26.56 8.29
N TRP A 133 -16.71 25.69 9.01
CA TRP A 133 -16.78 25.79 10.48
C TRP A 133 -15.40 25.72 11.15
N VAL A 134 -14.51 24.85 10.67
CA VAL A 134 -13.13 24.77 11.18
C VAL A 134 -12.38 26.10 10.95
N LEU A 135 -12.49 26.68 9.74
CA LEU A 135 -11.84 27.94 9.39
C LEU A 135 -12.38 29.15 10.18
N ASP A 136 -13.68 29.13 10.50
CA ASP A 136 -14.35 30.19 11.26
C ASP A 136 -13.99 30.16 12.76
N ASN A 137 -13.60 28.98 13.29
CA ASN A 137 -13.37 28.78 14.71
C ASN A 137 -11.90 28.62 15.10
N PHE A 138 -11.00 28.31 14.16
CA PHE A 138 -9.60 28.04 14.46
C PHE A 138 -8.66 28.83 13.56
N SER A 139 -7.54 29.30 14.12
CA SER A 139 -6.48 29.93 13.35
C SER A 139 -5.76 28.93 12.43
N HIS A 140 -5.20 29.39 11.33
CA HIS A 140 -4.40 28.55 10.43
C HIS A 140 -3.24 27.85 11.16
N PHE A 141 -2.61 28.53 12.13
CA PHE A 141 -1.59 27.91 13.00
C PHE A 141 -2.16 26.73 13.78
N PHE A 142 -3.34 26.91 14.39
CA PHE A 142 -3.97 25.85 15.17
C PHE A 142 -4.36 24.67 14.29
N ILE A 143 -4.87 24.93 13.08
CA ILE A 143 -5.27 23.87 12.12
C ILE A 143 -4.04 23.07 11.67
N ALA A 144 -2.97 23.73 11.23
CA ALA A 144 -1.78 23.08 10.69
C ALA A 144 -0.95 22.36 11.78
N GLY A 145 -0.94 22.87 13.00
CA GLY A 145 -0.17 22.32 14.11
C GLY A 145 -1.03 21.48 15.08
N PRO A 146 -1.60 22.06 16.14
CA PRO A 146 -2.28 21.32 17.21
C PRO A 146 -3.41 20.43 16.71
N LEU A 147 -4.27 20.93 15.82
CA LEU A 147 -5.41 20.16 15.31
C LEU A 147 -4.96 19.00 14.41
N THR A 148 -3.95 19.21 13.58
CA THR A 148 -3.36 18.14 12.77
C THR A 148 -2.70 17.07 13.65
N PHE A 149 -2.04 17.48 14.74
CA PHE A 149 -1.51 16.52 15.71
C PHE A 149 -2.62 15.68 16.36
N VAL A 150 -3.69 16.32 16.88
CA VAL A 150 -4.82 15.59 17.45
C VAL A 150 -5.50 14.69 16.41
N PHE A 151 -5.65 15.17 15.18
CA PHE A 151 -6.17 14.37 14.08
C PHE A 151 -5.31 13.12 13.84
N HIS A 152 -3.98 13.29 13.77
CA HIS A 152 -3.03 12.18 13.62
C HIS A 152 -3.22 11.14 14.75
N GLU A 153 -3.24 11.58 16.01
CA GLU A 153 -3.42 10.69 17.17
C GLU A 153 -4.74 9.90 17.09
N VAL A 154 -5.83 10.59 16.78
CA VAL A 154 -7.16 9.95 16.65
C VAL A 154 -7.14 8.90 15.55
N VAL A 155 -6.59 9.22 14.39
CA VAL A 155 -6.51 8.28 13.25
C VAL A 155 -5.60 7.09 13.58
N TYR A 156 -4.41 7.35 14.13
CA TYR A 156 -3.43 6.31 14.45
C TYR A 156 -3.98 5.30 15.48
N PHE A 157 -4.51 5.78 16.60
CA PHE A 157 -5.07 4.90 17.62
C PHE A 157 -6.35 4.20 17.15
N SER A 158 -7.17 4.86 16.31
CA SER A 158 -8.34 4.23 15.69
C SER A 158 -7.94 3.11 14.72
N ALA A 159 -6.87 3.29 13.95
CA ALA A 159 -6.32 2.27 13.07
C ALA A 159 -5.79 1.05 13.84
N TRP A 160 -5.20 1.26 15.03
CA TRP A 160 -4.69 0.19 15.87
C TRP A 160 -5.79 -0.58 16.62
N MET A 161 -6.86 0.08 17.02
CA MET A 161 -7.93 -0.50 17.87
C MET A 161 -8.48 -1.85 17.35
N PRO A 162 -8.80 -2.05 16.06
CA PRO A 162 -9.28 -3.33 15.55
C PRO A 162 -8.29 -4.48 15.78
N TRP A 163 -7.00 -4.24 15.62
CA TRP A 163 -5.96 -5.24 15.80
C TRP A 163 -5.79 -5.61 17.26
N LEU A 164 -5.85 -4.63 18.18
CA LEU A 164 -5.86 -4.87 19.62
C LEU A 164 -7.05 -5.74 20.03
N LEU A 165 -8.24 -5.47 19.48
CA LEU A 165 -9.44 -6.27 19.74
C LEU A 165 -9.29 -7.69 19.19
N MET A 166 -8.78 -7.85 17.96
CA MET A 166 -8.57 -9.18 17.35
C MET A 166 -7.63 -10.06 18.19
N ASP A 167 -6.63 -9.47 18.82
CA ASP A 167 -5.70 -10.18 19.69
C ASP A 167 -6.38 -10.84 20.93
N GLN A 168 -7.58 -10.40 21.29
CA GLN A 168 -8.35 -10.98 22.41
C GLN A 168 -9.12 -12.24 22.01
N PHE A 169 -9.35 -12.48 20.69
CA PHE A 169 -10.16 -13.59 20.21
C PHE A 169 -9.31 -14.71 19.60
N GLU A 170 -9.45 -15.93 20.13
CA GLU A 170 -8.79 -17.14 19.62
C GLU A 170 -9.08 -17.37 18.11
N PHE A 171 -10.28 -16.96 17.67
CA PHE A 171 -10.71 -17.10 16.28
C PHE A 171 -9.73 -16.47 15.30
N PHE A 172 -9.15 -15.29 15.61
CA PHE A 172 -8.23 -14.59 14.72
C PHE A 172 -6.80 -15.11 14.76
N LYS A 173 -6.41 -15.85 15.80
CA LYS A 173 -5.04 -16.40 15.96
C LYS A 173 -4.60 -17.28 14.81
N ARG A 174 -5.55 -17.90 14.08
CA ARG A 174 -5.26 -18.72 12.88
C ARG A 174 -4.60 -17.97 11.75
N TRP A 175 -4.74 -16.63 11.72
CA TRP A 175 -4.14 -15.75 10.73
C TRP A 175 -2.95 -14.95 11.25
N LYS A 176 -2.47 -15.25 12.46
CA LYS A 176 -1.20 -14.68 12.97
C LYS A 176 -0.05 -15.16 12.10
N ILE A 177 0.79 -14.22 11.66
CA ILE A 177 2.00 -14.49 10.84
C ILE A 177 3.05 -15.22 11.68
N GLN A 178 3.25 -14.80 12.94
CA GLN A 178 4.11 -15.44 13.92
C GLN A 178 3.29 -15.98 15.11
N PRO A 179 2.63 -17.14 14.99
CA PRO A 179 1.67 -17.63 15.98
C PRO A 179 2.27 -17.97 17.36
N ASP A 180 3.58 -18.21 17.40
CA ASP A 180 4.30 -18.50 18.65
C ASP A 180 4.71 -17.25 19.42
N LYS A 181 4.56 -16.09 18.81
CA LYS A 181 4.91 -14.81 19.39
C LYS A 181 3.64 -14.06 19.79
N LYS A 182 3.64 -13.56 21.00
CA LYS A 182 2.54 -12.74 21.51
C LYS A 182 3.13 -11.44 22.07
N ALA A 183 2.58 -10.32 21.67
CA ALA A 183 2.80 -9.07 22.38
C ALA A 183 2.04 -9.15 23.69
N ASP A 184 2.72 -9.40 24.80
CA ASP A 184 2.11 -9.37 26.11
C ASP A 184 1.80 -7.93 26.56
N GLY A 185 0.97 -7.79 27.59
CA GLY A 185 0.54 -6.47 28.07
C GLY A 185 1.71 -5.59 28.55
N ALA A 186 2.80 -6.18 29.04
CA ALA A 186 3.99 -5.43 29.49
C ALA A 186 4.75 -4.86 28.29
N LEU A 187 4.89 -5.64 27.21
CA LEU A 187 5.52 -5.19 25.96
C LEU A 187 4.70 -4.10 25.29
N VAL A 188 3.38 -4.28 25.20
CA VAL A 188 2.46 -3.27 24.64
C VAL A 188 2.52 -1.97 25.46
N LEU A 189 2.52 -2.06 26.79
CA LEU A 189 2.62 -0.88 27.65
C LEU A 189 3.98 -0.17 27.52
N LYS A 190 5.09 -0.93 27.40
CA LYS A 190 6.42 -0.36 27.13
C LYS A 190 6.42 0.40 25.81
N CYS A 191 5.87 -0.22 24.75
CA CYS A 191 5.75 0.40 23.44
C CYS A 191 4.92 1.68 23.52
N LEU A 192 3.73 1.61 24.10
CA LEU A 192 2.81 2.76 24.26
C LEU A 192 3.46 3.94 25.00
N LYS A 193 4.13 3.67 26.13
CA LYS A 193 4.81 4.74 26.90
C LYS A 193 5.87 5.45 26.05
N ARG A 194 6.70 4.71 25.34
CA ARG A 194 7.74 5.30 24.50
C ARG A 194 7.15 6.05 23.31
N LEU A 195 6.10 5.49 22.70
CA LEU A 195 5.38 6.11 21.61
C LEU A 195 4.80 7.47 22.04
N LEU A 196 4.06 7.52 23.15
CA LEU A 196 3.49 8.76 23.67
C LEU A 196 4.56 9.82 23.99
N ILE A 197 5.70 9.40 24.56
CA ILE A 197 6.84 10.31 24.77
C ILE A 197 7.36 10.84 23.43
N SER A 198 7.52 9.97 22.41
CA SER A 198 7.97 10.37 21.08
C SER A 198 6.96 11.32 20.41
N HIS A 199 5.66 11.02 20.49
CA HIS A 199 4.61 11.85 19.91
C HIS A 199 4.58 13.24 20.56
N VAL A 200 4.63 13.32 21.88
CA VAL A 200 4.61 14.61 22.59
C VAL A 200 5.92 15.39 22.45
N CYS A 201 7.07 14.71 22.56
CA CYS A 201 8.37 15.39 22.60
C CYS A 201 8.99 15.63 21.21
N ILE A 202 8.61 14.86 20.19
CA ILE A 202 9.19 14.96 18.84
C ILE A 202 8.14 15.33 17.82
N GLN A 203 7.04 14.56 17.72
CA GLN A 203 6.06 14.74 16.67
C GLN A 203 5.24 16.02 16.87
N LEU A 204 4.78 16.31 18.08
CA LEU A 204 4.06 17.55 18.38
C LEU A 204 4.90 18.80 18.06
N PRO A 205 6.16 18.95 18.49
CA PRO A 205 7.01 20.06 18.06
C PRO A 205 7.18 20.14 16.53
N MET A 206 7.35 19.01 15.84
CA MET A 206 7.43 18.98 14.38
C MET A 206 6.12 19.46 13.74
N GLN A 207 4.97 19.05 14.26
CA GLN A 207 3.66 19.50 13.79
C GLN A 207 3.41 20.98 14.07
N LEU A 208 3.86 21.50 15.19
CA LEU A 208 3.78 22.95 15.48
C LEU A 208 4.60 23.76 14.45
N LEU A 209 5.80 23.28 14.12
CA LEU A 209 6.64 23.89 13.10
C LEU A 209 6.06 23.73 11.68
N PHE A 210 5.22 22.72 11.45
CA PHE A 210 4.65 22.45 10.13
C PHE A 210 3.80 23.60 9.60
N HIS A 211 3.21 24.44 10.45
CA HIS A 211 2.50 25.65 10.00
C HIS A 211 3.34 26.53 9.07
N TRP A 212 4.57 26.86 9.47
CA TRP A 212 5.46 27.69 8.67
C TRP A 212 5.98 26.95 7.43
N VAL A 213 6.24 25.65 7.59
CA VAL A 213 6.63 24.78 6.47
C VAL A 213 5.49 24.70 5.45
N ALA A 214 4.26 24.50 5.88
CA ALA A 214 3.08 24.44 5.02
C ALA A 214 2.88 25.75 4.25
N GLN A 215 3.02 26.89 4.94
CA GLN A 215 2.95 28.21 4.28
C GLN A 215 4.08 28.39 3.24
N PHE A 216 5.32 28.08 3.61
CA PHE A 216 6.46 28.15 2.70
C PHE A 216 6.29 27.25 1.47
N LEU A 217 5.76 26.05 1.65
CA LEU A 217 5.50 25.10 0.58
C LEU A 217 4.23 25.42 -0.22
N GLY A 218 3.43 26.41 0.22
CA GLY A 218 2.21 26.86 -0.46
C GLY A 218 1.01 25.93 -0.27
N PHE A 219 0.89 25.26 0.89
CA PHE A 219 -0.33 24.51 1.22
C PHE A 219 -1.48 25.45 1.53
N SER A 220 -2.59 25.25 0.84
CA SER A 220 -3.82 26.00 1.02
C SER A 220 -4.70 25.38 2.12
N MET A 221 -5.43 26.25 2.82
CA MET A 221 -6.57 25.88 3.67
C MET A 221 -7.86 26.52 3.17
N ALA A 222 -7.78 27.34 2.12
CA ALA A 222 -8.89 28.17 1.64
C ALA A 222 -9.97 27.31 0.93
N LEU A 223 -11.19 27.82 0.95
CA LEU A 223 -12.26 27.34 0.07
C LEU A 223 -12.09 27.90 -1.34
N PRO A 224 -12.57 27.16 -2.38
CA PRO A 224 -13.28 25.90 -2.33
C PRO A 224 -12.36 24.70 -2.04
N LEU A 225 -12.92 23.64 -1.45
CA LEU A 225 -12.19 22.38 -1.29
C LEU A 225 -11.88 21.73 -2.64
N PRO A 226 -10.74 21.00 -2.76
CA PRO A 226 -10.51 20.11 -3.91
C PRO A 226 -11.63 19.12 -4.10
N PRO A 227 -11.99 18.75 -5.35
CA PRO A 227 -13.00 17.74 -5.63
C PRO A 227 -12.63 16.38 -5.01
N VAL A 228 -13.59 15.72 -4.38
CA VAL A 228 -13.36 14.40 -3.73
C VAL A 228 -12.90 13.34 -4.75
N ARG A 229 -13.43 13.41 -5.99
CA ARG A 229 -13.02 12.51 -7.08
C ARG A 229 -11.52 12.55 -7.40
N ASP A 230 -10.84 13.65 -7.10
CA ASP A 230 -9.39 13.78 -7.36
C ASP A 230 -8.58 12.82 -6.48
N LEU A 231 -9.11 12.43 -5.32
CA LEU A 231 -8.48 11.41 -4.45
C LEU A 231 -8.31 10.06 -5.16
N ALA A 232 -9.15 9.75 -6.14
CA ALA A 232 -9.09 8.48 -6.88
C ALA A 232 -7.76 8.29 -7.64
N TRP A 233 -7.16 9.37 -8.15
CA TRP A 233 -5.86 9.31 -8.80
C TRP A 233 -4.72 9.81 -7.89
N GLN A 234 -5.01 10.72 -6.97
CA GLN A 234 -4.03 11.29 -6.07
C GLN A 234 -3.48 10.25 -5.09
N LEU A 235 -4.35 9.49 -4.42
CA LEU A 235 -3.92 8.50 -3.43
C LEU A 235 -3.01 7.41 -4.03
N PRO A 236 -3.34 6.76 -5.16
CA PRO A 236 -2.41 5.81 -5.79
C PRO A 236 -1.08 6.46 -6.19
N THR A 237 -1.11 7.71 -6.64
CA THR A 237 0.10 8.46 -7.00
C THR A 237 0.95 8.75 -5.76
N PHE A 238 0.33 9.16 -4.64
CA PHE A 238 1.04 9.43 -3.39
C PHE A 238 1.67 8.16 -2.83
N PHE A 239 0.93 7.05 -2.85
CA PHE A 239 1.47 5.74 -2.48
C PHE A 239 2.69 5.36 -3.31
N ALA A 240 2.64 5.51 -4.63
CA ALA A 240 3.76 5.16 -5.50
C ALA A 240 5.01 6.03 -5.25
N ILE A 241 4.83 7.34 -5.02
CA ILE A 241 5.93 8.27 -4.73
C ILE A 241 6.54 7.97 -3.36
N GLU A 242 5.69 7.81 -2.35
CA GLU A 242 6.15 7.52 -0.99
C GLU A 242 6.86 6.18 -0.91
N ASP A 243 6.28 5.12 -1.49
CA ASP A 243 6.87 3.77 -1.48
C ASP A 243 8.25 3.74 -2.14
N PHE A 244 8.40 4.45 -3.27
CA PHE A 244 9.70 4.59 -3.93
C PHE A 244 10.71 5.32 -3.03
N TYR A 245 10.31 6.43 -2.42
CA TYR A 245 11.16 7.19 -1.50
C TYR A 245 11.50 6.38 -0.25
N PHE A 246 10.48 5.75 0.35
CA PHE A 246 10.61 4.91 1.54
C PHE A 246 11.59 3.77 1.31
N TYR A 247 11.48 3.05 0.18
CA TYR A 247 12.39 1.96 -0.15
C TYR A 247 13.86 2.40 -0.07
N TRP A 248 14.21 3.54 -0.64
CA TRP A 248 15.59 4.01 -0.64
C TRP A 248 16.06 4.49 0.73
N VAL A 249 15.24 5.23 1.44
CA VAL A 249 15.55 5.70 2.79
C VAL A 249 15.66 4.53 3.76
N HIS A 250 14.72 3.61 3.74
CA HIS A 250 14.69 2.43 4.60
C HIS A 250 15.90 1.52 4.32
N ARG A 251 16.22 1.29 3.06
CA ARG A 251 17.44 0.57 2.67
C ARG A 251 18.72 1.27 3.17
N ALA A 252 18.76 2.60 3.15
CA ALA A 252 19.86 3.37 3.70
C ALA A 252 19.94 3.27 5.23
N LEU A 253 18.80 3.26 5.92
CA LEU A 253 18.71 3.04 7.38
C LEU A 253 19.25 1.65 7.77
N HIS A 254 19.16 0.64 6.90
CA HIS A 254 19.76 -0.67 7.09
C HIS A 254 21.28 -0.71 6.82
N HIS A 255 21.91 0.38 6.35
CA HIS A 255 23.35 0.39 6.23
C HIS A 255 24.00 0.25 7.61
N LYS A 256 25.01 -0.61 7.73
CA LYS A 256 25.66 -0.98 9.00
C LYS A 256 26.11 0.18 9.90
N SER A 257 26.46 1.33 9.30
CA SER A 257 26.86 2.53 10.05
C SER A 257 25.67 3.27 10.66
N VAL A 258 24.46 3.14 10.08
CA VAL A 258 23.25 3.86 10.50
C VAL A 258 22.36 2.96 11.37
N TYR A 259 22.18 1.71 10.96
CA TYR A 259 21.26 0.75 11.58
C TYR A 259 21.41 0.68 13.11
N LYS A 260 22.63 0.48 13.59
CA LYS A 260 22.92 0.30 15.03
C LYS A 260 22.54 1.49 15.90
N HIS A 261 22.48 2.70 15.34
CA HIS A 261 22.23 3.94 16.06
C HIS A 261 20.80 4.46 15.90
N VAL A 262 20.18 4.18 14.77
CA VAL A 262 18.87 4.73 14.39
C VAL A 262 17.83 3.62 14.27
N HIS A 263 17.93 2.80 13.24
CA HIS A 263 16.86 1.89 12.82
C HIS A 263 16.69 0.63 13.69
N LYS A 264 17.74 0.24 14.44
CA LYS A 264 17.68 -0.87 15.39
C LYS A 264 16.58 -0.69 16.44
N ILE A 265 16.21 0.54 16.76
CA ILE A 265 15.13 0.84 17.71
C ILE A 265 13.79 0.34 17.17
N HIS A 266 13.49 0.61 15.90
CA HIS A 266 12.29 0.12 15.23
C HIS A 266 12.23 -1.41 15.23
N HIS A 267 13.37 -2.05 14.99
CA HIS A 267 13.52 -3.51 15.02
C HIS A 267 13.62 -4.15 16.41
N GLU A 268 13.39 -3.42 17.51
CA GLU A 268 13.22 -4.04 18.83
C GLU A 268 12.03 -5.00 18.84
N HIS A 269 11.04 -4.75 17.99
CA HIS A 269 9.83 -5.58 17.82
C HIS A 269 9.99 -6.52 16.62
N THR A 270 10.62 -7.68 16.82
CA THR A 270 10.84 -8.71 15.78
C THR A 270 9.57 -9.46 15.37
N HIS A 271 8.48 -9.25 16.08
CA HIS A 271 7.11 -9.64 15.78
C HIS A 271 6.26 -8.39 15.95
N PRO A 272 6.13 -7.60 14.90
CA PRO A 272 5.43 -6.32 15.00
C PRO A 272 3.97 -6.51 15.40
N PHE A 273 3.42 -5.51 16.01
CA PHE A 273 2.01 -5.40 16.40
C PHE A 273 1.58 -3.95 16.21
N GLY A 274 0.46 -3.72 15.57
CA GLY A 274 0.01 -2.45 15.00
C GLY A 274 0.53 -1.15 15.62
N ILE A 275 0.47 -1.01 16.95
CA ILE A 275 0.97 0.21 17.63
C ILE A 275 2.50 0.39 17.57
N ALA A 276 3.26 -0.63 17.15
CA ALA A 276 4.70 -0.51 16.98
C ALA A 276 5.10 0.19 15.66
N ALA A 277 4.14 0.53 14.79
CA ALA A 277 4.40 1.14 13.49
C ALA A 277 5.21 2.44 13.57
N GLU A 278 4.92 3.30 14.55
CA GLU A 278 5.67 4.54 14.76
C GLU A 278 6.70 4.47 15.91
N TYR A 279 7.00 3.26 16.40
CA TYR A 279 8.05 3.05 17.38
C TYR A 279 9.41 3.15 16.71
N ALA A 280 9.94 4.36 16.57
CA ALA A 280 11.14 4.65 15.79
C ALA A 280 12.05 5.67 16.47
N HIS A 281 13.26 5.85 15.93
CA HIS A 281 14.16 6.93 16.31
C HIS A 281 13.70 8.26 15.68
N PRO A 282 13.81 9.42 16.37
CA PRO A 282 13.42 10.71 15.82
C PRO A 282 14.00 11.04 14.43
N ILE A 283 15.24 10.68 14.19
CA ILE A 283 15.89 10.84 12.87
C ILE A 283 15.16 10.02 11.79
N GLU A 284 14.79 8.79 12.12
CA GLU A 284 14.03 7.93 11.20
C GLU A 284 12.65 8.52 10.91
N THR A 285 11.90 8.89 11.96
CA THR A 285 10.59 9.54 11.84
C THR A 285 10.66 10.79 10.96
N PHE A 286 11.69 11.61 11.13
CA PHE A 286 11.90 12.82 10.31
C PHE A 286 12.10 12.49 8.83
N PHE A 287 13.05 11.59 8.52
CA PHE A 287 13.35 11.28 7.11
C PHE A 287 12.22 10.53 6.43
N LEU A 288 11.56 9.59 7.10
CA LEU A 288 10.41 8.88 6.52
C LEU A 288 9.20 9.82 6.36
N GLY A 289 8.99 10.75 7.29
CA GLY A 289 7.93 11.75 7.21
C GLY A 289 8.06 12.70 6.01
N ILE A 290 9.28 12.94 5.49
CA ILE A 290 9.47 13.67 4.23
C ILE A 290 8.75 12.94 3.09
N GLY A 291 8.86 11.61 3.01
CA GLY A 291 8.20 10.80 1.99
C GLY A 291 6.69 11.01 1.95
N THR A 292 6.07 11.04 3.13
CA THR A 292 4.63 11.27 3.28
C THR A 292 4.17 12.62 2.72
N LEU A 293 5.04 13.63 2.73
CA LEU A 293 4.70 14.95 2.20
C LEU A 293 4.93 15.11 0.70
N LEU A 294 5.76 14.27 0.06
CA LEU A 294 6.15 14.44 -1.34
C LEU A 294 4.97 14.39 -2.30
N GLY A 295 4.08 13.41 -2.15
CA GLY A 295 2.90 13.27 -3.01
C GLY A 295 2.00 14.51 -2.96
N PRO A 296 1.48 14.90 -1.77
CA PRO A 296 0.70 16.12 -1.62
C PRO A 296 1.42 17.38 -2.10
N LEU A 297 2.72 17.51 -1.82
CA LEU A 297 3.51 18.67 -2.24
C LEU A 297 3.53 18.87 -3.76
N PHE A 298 3.60 17.79 -4.52
CA PHE A 298 3.67 17.90 -5.98
C PHE A 298 2.30 17.99 -6.65
N PHE A 299 1.25 17.37 -6.08
CA PHE A 299 -0.01 17.15 -6.81
C PHE A 299 -1.25 17.71 -6.11
N ALA A 300 -1.20 18.02 -4.81
CA ALA A 300 -2.38 18.47 -4.09
C ALA A 300 -2.04 19.27 -2.82
N LYS A 301 -1.64 20.51 -2.99
CA LYS A 301 -1.25 21.40 -1.88
C LYS A 301 -2.46 21.94 -1.13
N HIS A 302 -3.26 21.05 -0.50
CA HIS A 302 -4.39 21.42 0.33
C HIS A 302 -4.45 20.59 1.61
N MET A 303 -4.72 21.24 2.75
CA MET A 303 -4.71 20.56 4.07
C MET A 303 -5.72 19.42 4.16
N VAL A 304 -6.91 19.58 3.59
CA VAL A 304 -7.93 18.49 3.59
C VAL A 304 -7.45 17.26 2.80
N THR A 305 -6.79 17.47 1.66
CA THR A 305 -6.18 16.36 0.89
C THR A 305 -5.04 15.71 1.67
N LEU A 306 -4.21 16.52 2.34
CA LEU A 306 -3.16 15.99 3.22
C LEU A 306 -3.75 15.13 4.36
N TRP A 307 -4.83 15.56 5.01
CA TRP A 307 -5.49 14.80 6.06
C TRP A 307 -6.13 13.51 5.52
N ALA A 308 -6.76 13.55 4.34
CA ALA A 308 -7.27 12.34 3.69
C ALA A 308 -6.13 11.35 3.39
N TRP A 309 -5.01 11.84 2.89
CA TRP A 309 -3.81 11.04 2.65
C TRP A 309 -3.25 10.45 3.95
N LEU A 310 -3.05 11.28 4.99
CA LEU A 310 -2.58 10.82 6.31
C LEU A 310 -3.49 9.73 6.88
N THR A 311 -4.82 9.86 6.71
CA THR A 311 -5.75 8.82 7.17
C THR A 311 -5.44 7.47 6.52
N VAL A 312 -5.37 7.42 5.21
CA VAL A 312 -5.14 6.16 4.47
C VAL A 312 -3.76 5.60 4.78
N ARG A 313 -2.75 6.47 4.86
CA ARG A 313 -1.37 6.09 5.13
C ARG A 313 -1.16 5.54 6.55
N LEU A 314 -1.80 6.12 7.54
CA LEU A 314 -1.73 5.64 8.93
C LEU A 314 -2.45 4.29 9.11
N PHE A 315 -3.60 4.10 8.46
CA PHE A 315 -4.26 2.79 8.46
C PHE A 315 -3.38 1.72 7.81
N GLU A 316 -2.72 2.05 6.71
CA GLU A 316 -1.82 1.15 6.00
C GLU A 316 -0.60 0.80 6.84
N THR A 317 0.12 1.78 7.42
CA THR A 317 1.33 1.48 8.20
C THR A 317 1.03 0.68 9.48
N VAL A 318 -0.14 0.89 10.09
CA VAL A 318 -0.61 0.09 11.22
C VAL A 318 -0.98 -1.33 10.78
N GLU A 319 -1.58 -1.49 9.60
CA GLU A 319 -1.88 -2.80 9.00
C GLU A 319 -0.60 -3.59 8.72
N ASP A 320 0.41 -2.98 8.14
CA ASP A 320 1.70 -3.61 7.86
C ASP A 320 2.39 -4.15 9.12
N HIS A 321 2.16 -3.50 10.25
CA HIS A 321 2.70 -3.90 11.56
C HIS A 321 1.74 -4.77 12.38
N ALA A 322 0.55 -5.09 11.88
CA ALA A 322 -0.47 -5.78 12.67
C ALA A 322 -0.12 -7.22 13.04
N GLY A 323 0.78 -7.87 12.26
CA GLY A 323 1.16 -9.27 12.45
C GLY A 323 0.07 -10.27 12.09
N TYR A 324 -0.88 -9.87 11.23
CA TYR A 324 -1.96 -10.71 10.72
C TYR A 324 -1.99 -10.77 9.20
N ASP A 325 -2.30 -11.94 8.65
CA ASP A 325 -2.57 -12.16 7.22
C ASP A 325 -4.06 -12.52 7.04
N LEU A 326 -4.93 -11.51 7.04
CA LEU A 326 -6.38 -11.71 6.98
C LEU A 326 -6.86 -11.97 5.55
N PRO A 327 -7.66 -13.03 5.29
CA PRO A 327 -8.13 -13.37 3.96
C PRO A 327 -9.11 -12.35 3.37
N PHE A 328 -9.77 -11.58 4.24
CA PHE A 328 -10.76 -10.57 3.86
C PHE A 328 -10.20 -9.14 3.88
N ASN A 329 -8.88 -8.97 4.04
CA ASN A 329 -8.28 -7.66 3.97
C ASN A 329 -8.42 -7.09 2.54
N PRO A 330 -9.05 -5.91 2.35
CA PRO A 330 -9.26 -5.32 1.01
C PRO A 330 -7.94 -5.02 0.28
N THR A 331 -6.85 -4.78 0.99
CA THR A 331 -5.52 -4.56 0.40
C THR A 331 -5.01 -5.77 -0.37
N ASN A 332 -5.52 -6.99 -0.07
CA ASN A 332 -5.23 -8.20 -0.84
C ASN A 332 -5.69 -8.13 -2.31
N LEU A 333 -6.57 -7.18 -2.65
CA LEU A 333 -7.05 -6.95 -4.02
C LEU A 333 -6.11 -6.01 -4.80
N ILE A 334 -5.20 -5.30 -4.13
CA ILE A 334 -4.33 -4.33 -4.76
C ILE A 334 -3.09 -5.06 -5.31
N PRO A 335 -2.77 -4.91 -6.60
CA PRO A 335 -1.58 -5.52 -7.19
C PRO A 335 -0.29 -5.05 -6.50
N PHE A 336 0.64 -5.99 -6.32
CA PHE A 336 1.95 -5.74 -5.69
C PHE A 336 1.91 -5.28 -4.22
N TRP A 337 0.77 -5.22 -3.58
CA TRP A 337 0.68 -4.86 -2.17
C TRP A 337 1.46 -5.85 -1.31
N GLY A 338 2.42 -5.37 -0.51
CA GLY A 338 3.27 -6.17 0.40
C GLY A 338 2.52 -6.62 1.64
N GLY A 339 1.95 -5.66 2.33
CA GLY A 339 1.19 -5.83 3.56
C GLY A 339 1.99 -6.46 4.70
N ALA A 340 1.30 -6.78 5.77
CA ALA A 340 1.89 -7.29 6.99
C ALA A 340 2.82 -8.51 6.80
N VAL A 341 2.55 -9.39 5.83
CA VAL A 341 3.39 -10.58 5.59
C VAL A 341 4.79 -10.22 5.08
N HIS A 342 4.87 -9.22 4.22
CA HIS A 342 6.12 -8.73 3.67
C HIS A 342 6.94 -8.00 4.73
N HIS A 343 6.28 -7.14 5.48
CA HIS A 343 6.90 -6.31 6.50
C HIS A 343 7.27 -7.11 7.78
N ASP A 344 6.44 -8.07 8.20
CA ASP A 344 6.76 -8.99 9.30
C ASP A 344 8.01 -9.82 8.99
N PHE A 345 8.16 -10.32 7.75
CA PHE A 345 9.37 -11.03 7.33
C PHE A 345 10.60 -10.13 7.45
N HIS A 346 10.48 -8.85 7.08
CA HIS A 346 11.54 -7.86 7.23
C HIS A 346 11.94 -7.68 8.70
N HIS A 347 10.98 -7.46 9.61
CA HIS A 347 11.21 -7.35 11.05
C HIS A 347 11.85 -8.61 11.66
N LYS A 348 11.48 -9.78 11.16
CA LYS A 348 12.01 -11.06 11.63
C LYS A 348 13.45 -11.31 11.19
N THR A 349 13.84 -10.85 10.00
CA THR A 349 15.12 -11.19 9.39
C THR A 349 16.15 -10.06 9.38
N PHE A 350 15.72 -8.81 9.58
CA PHE A 350 16.53 -7.59 9.53
C PHE A 350 17.22 -7.33 8.18
N ALA A 351 16.85 -8.05 7.14
CA ALA A 351 17.45 -7.96 5.83
C ALA A 351 16.36 -8.04 4.79
N GLY A 352 16.30 -7.10 3.83
CA GLY A 352 15.28 -7.05 2.78
C GLY A 352 14.09 -7.98 3.02
N PRO A 353 12.93 -7.70 2.56
CA PRO A 353 12.53 -6.56 1.71
C PRO A 353 12.52 -5.22 2.47
N TYR A 354 12.64 -4.11 1.73
CA TYR A 354 12.74 -2.76 2.30
C TYR A 354 11.57 -1.85 1.94
N ALA A 355 10.77 -2.18 0.95
CA ALA A 355 9.57 -1.42 0.61
C ALA A 355 8.52 -1.52 1.73
N SER A 356 7.78 -0.43 1.95
CA SER A 356 6.71 -0.40 2.95
C SER A 356 5.42 -1.00 2.40
N ILE A 357 5.03 -0.57 1.21
CA ILE A 357 3.68 -0.76 0.69
C ILE A 357 3.68 -1.78 -0.45
N PHE A 358 4.44 -1.50 -1.51
CA PHE A 358 4.47 -2.33 -2.71
C PHE A 358 5.73 -3.17 -2.81
N THR A 359 5.61 -4.35 -3.37
CA THR A 359 6.74 -5.27 -3.56
C THR A 359 7.60 -4.98 -4.79
N TRP A 360 7.23 -3.98 -5.62
CA TRP A 360 7.83 -3.73 -6.92
C TRP A 360 9.29 -3.23 -6.86
N CYS A 361 9.62 -2.37 -5.88
CA CYS A 361 11.01 -1.94 -5.67
C CYS A 361 11.89 -3.11 -5.24
N ASP A 362 11.44 -3.90 -4.25
CA ASP A 362 12.18 -5.06 -3.78
C ASP A 362 12.40 -6.10 -4.89
N TRP A 363 11.37 -6.31 -5.71
CA TRP A 363 11.48 -7.18 -6.87
C TRP A 363 12.48 -6.64 -7.91
N ALA A 364 12.39 -5.35 -8.27
CA ALA A 364 13.24 -4.72 -9.27
C ALA A 364 14.72 -4.70 -8.86
N PHE A 365 15.00 -4.47 -7.58
CA PHE A 365 16.36 -4.41 -7.04
C PHE A 365 16.82 -5.71 -6.40
N GLY A 366 15.99 -6.77 -6.41
CA GLY A 366 16.32 -8.12 -5.97
C GLY A 366 16.52 -8.26 -4.46
N THR A 367 15.95 -7.36 -3.67
CA THR A 367 16.06 -7.39 -2.20
C THR A 367 15.02 -8.30 -1.53
N ASP A 368 14.03 -8.80 -2.29
CA ASP A 368 13.01 -9.74 -1.84
C ASP A 368 13.36 -11.23 -2.03
N LYS A 369 14.56 -11.57 -2.51
CA LYS A 369 14.95 -12.95 -2.83
C LYS A 369 14.78 -13.90 -1.64
N ALA A 370 15.20 -13.49 -0.44
CA ALA A 370 15.06 -14.29 0.77
C ALA A 370 13.59 -14.48 1.15
N PHE A 371 12.78 -13.45 1.01
CA PHE A 371 11.33 -13.50 1.24
C PHE A 371 10.65 -14.47 0.28
N ARG A 372 10.92 -14.37 -1.03
CA ARG A 372 10.36 -15.29 -2.04
C ARG A 372 10.76 -16.74 -1.79
N ALA A 373 12.02 -16.99 -1.42
CA ALA A 373 12.49 -18.33 -1.06
C ALA A 373 11.78 -18.88 0.19
N HIS A 374 11.55 -18.02 1.21
CA HIS A 374 10.79 -18.38 2.41
C HIS A 374 9.34 -18.73 2.06
N GLN A 375 8.66 -17.90 1.28
CA GLN A 375 7.29 -18.13 0.83
C GLN A 375 7.17 -19.41 -0.02
N SER A 376 8.15 -19.70 -0.89
CA SER A 376 8.19 -20.94 -1.67
C SER A 376 8.27 -22.17 -0.78
N LYS A 377 9.11 -22.15 0.27
CA LYS A 377 9.21 -23.25 1.24
C LYS A 377 7.91 -23.51 1.98
N LEU A 378 7.22 -22.45 2.44
CA LEU A 378 5.92 -22.58 3.11
C LEU A 378 4.84 -23.20 2.22
N ARG A 379 4.99 -23.11 0.89
CA ARG A 379 4.06 -23.64 -0.12
C ARG A 379 4.47 -24.99 -0.71
N GLY A 380 5.38 -25.69 -0.08
CA GLY A 380 5.82 -27.02 -0.57
C GLY A 380 6.68 -26.95 -1.84
N GLY A 381 7.48 -25.89 -1.99
CA GLY A 381 8.48 -25.78 -3.07
C GLY A 381 7.96 -25.33 -4.44
N LYS A 382 6.70 -24.92 -4.55
CA LYS A 382 6.17 -24.37 -5.80
C LYS A 382 6.70 -22.95 -5.99
N GLU A 383 7.64 -22.77 -6.90
CA GLU A 383 8.08 -21.45 -7.34
C GLU A 383 6.97 -20.76 -8.12
N GLY A 384 6.65 -19.55 -7.73
CA GLY A 384 5.71 -18.69 -8.42
C GLY A 384 5.82 -17.26 -7.90
N ALA A 385 5.46 -16.28 -8.73
CA ALA A 385 5.27 -14.90 -8.30
C ALA A 385 4.35 -14.89 -7.07
N TYR A 386 4.58 -13.95 -6.14
CA TYR A 386 3.75 -13.74 -4.96
C TYR A 386 2.29 -13.46 -5.40
N PRO A 387 1.41 -14.47 -5.49
CA PRO A 387 0.06 -14.21 -5.97
C PRO A 387 -0.76 -13.70 -4.79
N ALA A 388 -1.48 -12.62 -4.99
CA ALA A 388 -2.46 -12.09 -4.04
C ALA A 388 -3.46 -13.15 -3.52
N GLN A 389 -3.71 -14.19 -4.32
CA GLN A 389 -4.61 -15.29 -3.99
C GLN A 389 -4.18 -16.21 -2.83
N PHE A 390 -2.96 -16.05 -2.29
CA PHE A 390 -2.47 -16.82 -1.15
C PHE A 390 -2.39 -15.99 0.14
N ARG A 391 -2.69 -14.71 0.08
CA ARG A 391 -2.84 -13.89 1.28
C ARG A 391 -4.09 -14.35 2.03
N GLY A 392 -4.01 -14.39 3.34
CA GLY A 392 -5.10 -14.85 4.19
C GLY A 392 -5.34 -16.36 4.19
N ALA A 393 -4.49 -17.16 3.56
CA ALA A 393 -4.53 -18.61 3.79
C ALA A 393 -4.12 -18.88 5.25
N PRO A 394 -4.90 -19.69 6.01
CA PRO A 394 -4.53 -20.01 7.38
C PRO A 394 -3.11 -20.55 7.41
N ASN A 395 -2.28 -20.03 8.33
CA ASN A 395 -0.93 -20.54 8.52
C ASN A 395 -1.00 -22.04 8.82
N ALA A 396 -0.46 -22.87 7.92
CA ALA A 396 -0.55 -24.32 8.03
C ALA A 396 0.03 -24.83 9.36
N GLU A 397 1.15 -24.24 9.83
CA GLU A 397 1.72 -24.58 11.15
C GLU A 397 0.79 -24.20 12.31
N ALA A 398 0.15 -23.02 12.25
CA ALA A 398 -0.81 -22.60 13.26
C ALA A 398 -2.02 -23.53 13.30
N LEU A 399 -2.49 -23.99 12.13
CA LEU A 399 -3.59 -24.93 12.01
C LEU A 399 -3.23 -26.31 12.58
N GLU A 400 -2.03 -26.82 12.28
CA GLU A 400 -1.54 -28.10 12.80
C GLU A 400 -1.37 -28.07 14.32
N ARG A 401 -0.83 -26.99 14.88
CA ARG A 401 -0.67 -26.80 16.33
C ARG A 401 -2.02 -26.69 17.05
N THR A 402 -2.99 -25.99 16.45
CA THR A 402 -4.35 -25.92 16.99
C THR A 402 -5.00 -27.29 16.97
N ARG A 403 -4.82 -28.08 15.90
CA ARG A 403 -5.29 -29.45 15.80
C ARG A 403 -4.60 -30.41 16.79
N ALA A 404 -3.28 -30.24 16.99
CA ALA A 404 -2.52 -31.04 17.95
C ALA A 404 -2.96 -30.76 19.39
N LYS A 405 -3.18 -29.48 19.76
CA LYS A 405 -3.72 -29.08 21.06
C LYS A 405 -5.15 -29.63 21.29
N ALA A 406 -6.00 -29.57 20.26
CA ALA A 406 -7.37 -30.13 20.35
C ALA A 406 -7.42 -31.64 20.42
N LYS A 407 -6.36 -32.35 19.97
CA LYS A 407 -6.25 -33.83 20.15
C LYS A 407 -5.65 -34.20 21.48
N ALA A 408 -4.96 -33.29 22.17
CA ALA A 408 -4.34 -33.51 23.47
C ALA A 408 -5.22 -33.10 24.66
N ALA A 409 -6.32 -32.39 24.40
CA ALA A 409 -7.38 -32.05 25.35
C ALA A 409 -8.56 -33.02 25.24
#